data_796001a09909acf3aba5740025ed1c38
#
_entry.id   796001a09909acf3aba5740025ed1c38
#
_cell.length_a   1.000
_cell.length_b   1.000
_cell.length_c   1.000
_cell.angle_alpha   90.00
_cell.angle_beta   90.00
_cell.angle_gamma   90.00
#
_symmetry.space_group_name_H-M   'P 1'
#
loop_
_entity.id
_entity.type
_entity.pdbx_description
1 polymer ?
#
loop_
_entity_poly.entity_id
_entity_poly.type
_entity_poly.pdbx_seq_one_letter_code
_entity_poly.pdbx_strand_id
1 'polypeptide(L)'
;MSTDYTDLNKHCPKDSYPLPSVDKLVDGASGNEILSLMDAYSGYNQIRMHPADEEKTAFMTPRENYCYKMMPFSLKNAGATYQWLMDKVFHRQIGKTMEVYVDDMIVKAEKMDRHIHNLAEAFDAMRRHNMRLNPEKCSFRIDGGKFLGYMISSRG
;
A
#
# COMPACT_ATOMS: atom_id res chain seq x y z
N MET A 1 -4.87 18.18 -5.02
CA MET A 1 -5.14 18.58 -6.42
C MET A 1 -5.09 17.33 -7.28
N SER A 2 -6.08 17.11 -8.14
CA SER A 2 -6.13 15.97 -9.05
C SER A 2 -5.84 16.46 -10.46
N THR A 3 -4.86 15.86 -11.12
CA THR A 3 -4.50 16.16 -12.51
C THR A 3 -5.03 15.02 -13.39
N ASP A 4 -5.61 15.35 -14.54
CA ASP A 4 -6.07 14.35 -15.51
C ASP A 4 -4.90 13.88 -16.38
N TYR A 5 -4.58 12.59 -16.26
CA TYR A 5 -3.53 11.93 -17.05
C TYR A 5 -4.08 10.98 -18.13
N THR A 6 -5.33 11.16 -18.56
CA THR A 6 -5.97 10.27 -19.54
C THR A 6 -5.13 10.08 -20.80
N ASP A 7 -4.60 11.16 -21.36
CA ASP A 7 -3.80 11.10 -22.60
C ASP A 7 -2.41 10.50 -22.35
N LEU A 8 -1.76 10.86 -21.25
CA LEU A 8 -0.50 10.22 -20.84
C LEU A 8 -0.67 8.72 -20.66
N ASN A 9 -1.73 8.30 -19.99
CA ASN A 9 -2.02 6.89 -19.71
C ASN A 9 -2.30 6.06 -20.99
N LYS A 10 -2.87 6.67 -22.04
CA LYS A 10 -3.06 6.00 -23.34
C LYS A 10 -1.73 5.60 -24.00
N HIS A 11 -0.71 6.43 -23.86
CA HIS A 11 0.62 6.21 -24.43
C HIS A 11 1.56 5.44 -23.51
N CYS A 12 1.19 5.24 -22.25
CA CYS A 12 1.99 4.50 -21.29
C CYS A 12 1.79 2.99 -21.47
N PRO A 13 2.86 2.19 -21.66
CA PRO A 13 2.76 0.74 -21.65
C PRO A 13 2.16 0.26 -20.32
N LYS A 14 1.33 -0.79 -20.37
CA LYS A 14 0.82 -1.41 -19.16
C LYS A 14 1.93 -2.22 -18.48
N ASP A 15 2.18 -1.93 -17.22
CA ASP A 15 3.01 -2.79 -16.38
C ASP A 15 2.25 -4.08 -16.10
N SER A 16 2.88 -5.21 -16.35
CA SER A 16 2.32 -6.54 -16.16
C SER A 16 2.53 -7.08 -14.74
N TYR A 17 3.05 -6.27 -13.82
CA TYR A 17 3.26 -6.69 -12.44
C TYR A 17 1.93 -7.14 -11.81
N PRO A 18 1.83 -8.39 -11.32
CA PRO A 18 0.56 -8.93 -10.86
C PRO A 18 0.16 -8.31 -9.51
N LEU A 19 -1.09 -7.85 -9.42
CA LEU A 19 -1.69 -7.56 -8.12
C LEU A 19 -2.07 -8.88 -7.42
N PRO A 20 -1.94 -8.96 -6.09
CA PRO A 20 -2.35 -10.14 -5.34
C PRO A 20 -3.84 -10.44 -5.53
N SER A 21 -4.20 -11.71 -5.43
CA SER A 21 -5.60 -12.11 -5.38
C SER A 21 -6.23 -11.70 -4.06
N VAL A 22 -7.30 -10.90 -4.12
CA VAL A 22 -8.03 -10.44 -2.93
C VAL A 22 -8.53 -11.63 -2.10
N ASP A 23 -9.06 -12.67 -2.73
CA ASP A 23 -9.56 -13.87 -2.05
C ASP A 23 -8.45 -14.56 -1.24
N LYS A 24 -7.24 -14.70 -1.81
CA LYS A 24 -6.09 -15.27 -1.10
C LYS A 24 -5.65 -14.42 0.09
N LEU A 25 -5.70 -13.09 -0.03
CA LEU A 25 -5.34 -12.20 1.06
C LEU A 25 -6.36 -12.25 2.19
N VAL A 26 -7.64 -12.29 1.85
CA VAL A 26 -8.74 -12.42 2.82
C VAL A 26 -8.66 -13.77 3.54
N ASP A 27 -8.46 -14.87 2.81
CA ASP A 27 -8.27 -16.20 3.39
C ASP A 27 -7.04 -16.25 4.30
N GLY A 28 -5.94 -15.65 3.87
CA GLY A 28 -4.71 -15.59 4.65
C GLY A 28 -4.81 -14.75 5.93
N ALA A 29 -5.71 -13.76 5.96
CA ALA A 29 -5.96 -12.93 7.13
C ALA A 29 -6.99 -13.55 8.09
N SER A 30 -7.93 -14.35 7.57
CA SER A 30 -8.99 -14.98 8.35
C SER A 30 -8.44 -16.01 9.35
N GLY A 31 -9.18 -16.25 10.44
CA GLY A 31 -8.82 -17.24 11.46
C GLY A 31 -7.72 -16.80 12.45
N ASN A 32 -7.22 -15.58 12.34
CA ASN A 32 -6.30 -15.01 13.32
C ASN A 32 -7.08 -14.27 14.42
N GLU A 33 -6.68 -14.47 15.67
CA GLU A 33 -7.37 -13.87 16.82
C GLU A 33 -7.12 -12.37 16.95
N ILE A 34 -5.97 -11.89 16.46
CA ILE A 34 -5.56 -10.50 16.64
C ILE A 34 -5.09 -9.93 15.32
N LEU A 35 -5.67 -8.81 14.96
CA LEU A 35 -5.40 -8.10 13.72
C LEU A 35 -4.99 -6.65 13.98
N SER A 36 -4.17 -6.09 13.11
CA SER A 36 -3.94 -4.65 12.99
C SER A 36 -4.07 -4.25 11.53
N LEU A 37 -5.01 -3.38 11.27
CA LEU A 37 -5.25 -2.80 9.95
C LEU A 37 -4.45 -1.50 9.84
N MET A 38 -3.68 -1.37 8.79
CA MET A 38 -2.83 -0.21 8.56
C MET A 38 -3.04 0.33 7.14
N ASP A 39 -2.97 1.63 7.02
CA ASP A 39 -3.09 2.36 5.75
C ASP A 39 -1.89 3.29 5.60
N ALA A 40 -1.27 3.30 4.43
CA ALA A 40 -0.14 4.17 4.16
C ALA A 40 -0.60 5.63 3.95
N TYR A 41 0.08 6.58 4.59
CA TYR A 41 -0.23 8.00 4.43
C TYR A 41 0.10 8.49 3.02
N SER A 42 -0.93 8.77 2.21
CA SER A 42 -0.77 9.20 0.82
C SER A 42 0.24 8.31 0.06
N GLY A 43 0.03 6.99 0.09
CA GLY A 43 1.04 5.99 -0.26
C GLY A 43 1.79 6.26 -1.57
N TYR A 44 1.07 6.59 -2.65
CA TYR A 44 1.72 6.92 -3.93
C TYR A 44 2.66 8.12 -3.84
N ASN A 45 2.30 9.14 -3.07
CA ASN A 45 3.13 10.34 -2.89
C ASN A 45 4.39 10.10 -2.04
N GLN A 46 4.62 8.90 -1.53
CA GLN A 46 5.85 8.51 -0.85
C GLN A 46 6.89 7.93 -1.82
N ILE A 47 6.52 7.66 -3.07
CA ILE A 47 7.39 7.11 -4.11
C ILE A 47 7.91 8.25 -4.99
N ARG A 48 9.23 8.35 -5.12
CA ARG A 48 9.86 9.30 -6.03
C ARG A 48 9.63 8.91 -7.50
N MET A 49 9.31 9.91 -8.31
CA MET A 49 9.36 9.76 -9.77
C MET A 49 10.80 9.56 -10.25
N HIS A 50 10.96 8.76 -11.30
CA HIS A 50 12.22 8.73 -12.01
C HIS A 50 12.46 10.11 -12.68
N PRO A 51 13.65 10.71 -12.60
CA PRO A 51 13.90 12.06 -13.16
C PRO A 51 13.48 12.22 -14.62
N ALA A 52 13.67 11.21 -15.45
CA ALA A 52 13.25 11.22 -16.85
C ALA A 52 11.72 11.21 -17.06
N ASP A 53 10.94 10.88 -16.03
CA ASP A 53 9.48 10.79 -16.08
C ASP A 53 8.79 11.99 -15.41
N GLU A 54 9.52 12.79 -14.64
CA GLU A 54 8.97 13.97 -13.94
C GLU A 54 8.25 14.92 -14.92
N GLU A 55 8.90 15.27 -16.02
CA GLU A 55 8.37 16.19 -17.03
C GLU A 55 7.08 15.65 -17.70
N LYS A 56 6.93 14.33 -17.80
CA LYS A 56 5.73 13.70 -18.37
C LYS A 56 4.48 13.94 -17.51
N THR A 57 4.66 14.28 -16.26
CA THR A 57 3.58 14.61 -15.31
C THR A 57 3.25 16.10 -15.28
N ALA A 58 3.82 16.89 -16.20
CA ALA A 58 3.66 18.32 -16.21
C ALA A 58 2.20 18.75 -16.39
N PHE A 59 1.82 19.78 -15.69
CA PHE A 59 0.53 20.44 -15.80
C PHE A 59 0.69 21.95 -15.74
N MET A 60 -0.19 22.64 -16.41
CA MET A 60 -0.18 24.12 -16.50
C MET A 60 -1.10 24.72 -15.46
N THR A 61 -0.66 25.83 -14.90
CA THR A 61 -1.49 26.72 -14.11
C THR A 61 -1.48 28.12 -14.76
N PRO A 62 -2.39 29.02 -14.37
CA PRO A 62 -2.37 30.39 -14.93
C PRO A 62 -1.08 31.18 -14.69
N ARG A 63 -0.25 30.72 -13.74
CA ARG A 63 0.99 31.39 -13.36
C ARG A 63 2.24 30.69 -13.89
N GLU A 64 2.30 29.36 -13.74
CA GLU A 64 3.51 28.58 -14.02
C GLU A 64 3.17 27.13 -14.38
N ASN A 65 4.15 26.44 -14.95
CA ASN A 65 4.09 25.00 -15.21
C ASN A 65 4.75 24.25 -14.08
N TYR A 66 4.12 23.16 -13.63
CA TYR A 66 4.60 22.30 -12.57
C TYR A 66 4.67 20.85 -13.04
N CYS A 67 5.54 20.06 -12.43
CA CYS A 67 5.58 18.61 -12.57
C CYS A 67 5.68 17.94 -11.21
N TYR A 68 5.34 16.66 -11.13
CA TYR A 68 5.44 15.90 -9.90
C TYR A 68 6.82 15.29 -9.75
N LYS A 69 7.44 15.50 -8.59
CA LYS A 69 8.67 14.80 -8.15
C LYS A 69 8.36 13.49 -7.40
N MET A 70 7.15 13.38 -6.88
CA MET A 70 6.62 12.20 -6.23
C MET A 70 5.49 11.64 -7.09
N MET A 71 5.27 10.33 -7.04
CA MET A 71 4.26 9.68 -7.88
C MET A 71 2.86 10.21 -7.56
N PRO A 72 2.17 10.84 -8.52
CA PRO A 72 0.81 11.34 -8.32
C PRO A 72 -0.22 10.22 -8.47
N PHE A 73 -1.44 10.48 -8.02
CA PHE A 73 -2.59 9.65 -8.31
C PHE A 73 -2.92 9.65 -9.81
N SER A 74 -3.67 8.65 -10.25
CA SER A 74 -4.21 8.52 -11.61
C SER A 74 -3.20 8.12 -12.69
N LEU A 75 -1.95 7.84 -12.37
CA LEU A 75 -1.04 7.19 -13.32
C LEU A 75 -1.40 5.72 -13.50
N LYS A 76 -1.38 5.27 -14.76
CA LYS A 76 -1.80 3.90 -15.15
C LYS A 76 -1.12 2.79 -14.35
N ASN A 77 0.17 2.91 -14.10
CA ASN A 77 0.99 1.90 -13.45
C ASN A 77 1.27 2.18 -11.96
N ALA A 78 0.61 3.17 -11.37
CA ALA A 78 0.86 3.56 -9.99
C ALA A 78 0.62 2.40 -9.02
N GLY A 79 -0.49 1.67 -9.17
CA GLY A 79 -0.82 0.53 -8.33
C GLY A 79 0.19 -0.61 -8.46
N ALA A 80 0.62 -0.94 -9.67
CA ALA A 80 1.63 -1.97 -9.93
C ALA A 80 2.99 -1.60 -9.31
N THR A 81 3.43 -0.37 -9.49
CA THR A 81 4.68 0.14 -8.92
C THR A 81 4.64 0.11 -7.38
N TYR A 82 3.52 0.53 -6.80
CA TYR A 82 3.35 0.52 -5.35
C TYR A 82 3.34 -0.91 -4.79
N GLN A 83 2.62 -1.83 -5.42
CA GLN A 83 2.61 -3.24 -5.01
C GLN A 83 3.99 -3.87 -5.09
N TRP A 84 4.74 -3.61 -6.16
CA TRP A 84 6.12 -4.06 -6.28
C TRP A 84 7.00 -3.56 -5.13
N LEU A 85 6.84 -2.29 -4.75
CA LEU A 85 7.56 -1.73 -3.60
C LEU A 85 7.17 -2.42 -2.31
N MET A 86 5.86 -2.65 -2.07
CA MET A 86 5.37 -3.33 -0.87
C MET A 86 5.90 -4.77 -0.78
N ASP A 87 5.87 -5.51 -1.87
CA ASP A 87 6.39 -6.87 -1.93
C ASP A 87 7.89 -6.90 -1.61
N LYS A 88 8.62 -5.86 -1.98
CA LYS A 88 10.04 -5.73 -1.69
C LYS A 88 10.31 -5.34 -0.23
N VAL A 89 9.56 -4.38 0.30
CA VAL A 89 9.69 -3.90 1.69
C VAL A 89 9.34 -5.01 2.68
N PHE A 90 8.25 -5.73 2.43
CA PHE A 90 7.70 -6.74 3.32
C PHE A 90 7.92 -8.18 2.85
N HIS A 91 8.94 -8.43 2.03
CA HIS A 91 9.19 -9.76 1.43
C HIS A 91 9.30 -10.90 2.44
N ARG A 92 9.69 -10.61 3.69
CA ARG A 92 9.80 -11.61 4.76
C ARG A 92 8.50 -11.86 5.49
N GLN A 93 7.61 -10.88 5.52
CA GLN A 93 6.38 -10.84 6.30
C GLN A 93 5.15 -11.27 5.49
N ILE A 94 5.07 -10.89 4.22
CA ILE A 94 3.92 -11.19 3.35
C ILE A 94 3.65 -12.69 3.27
N GLY A 95 2.40 -13.07 3.42
CA GLY A 95 1.95 -14.46 3.43
C GLY A 95 2.20 -15.23 4.73
N LYS A 96 2.88 -14.61 5.71
CA LYS A 96 3.19 -15.20 7.02
C LYS A 96 2.51 -14.42 8.14
N THR A 97 3.02 -13.23 8.42
CA THR A 97 2.59 -12.37 9.52
C THR A 97 1.77 -11.18 9.07
N MET A 98 1.75 -10.91 7.76
CA MET A 98 0.95 -9.83 7.18
C MET A 98 0.51 -10.12 5.76
N GLU A 99 -0.54 -9.42 5.35
CA GLU A 99 -1.01 -9.34 3.97
C GLU A 99 -1.00 -7.88 3.51
N VAL A 100 -0.70 -7.66 2.24
CA VAL A 100 -0.60 -6.32 1.66
C VAL A 100 -1.28 -6.28 0.30
N TYR A 101 -2.13 -5.29 0.12
CA TYR A 101 -2.74 -4.95 -1.16
C TYR A 101 -2.62 -3.45 -1.38
N VAL A 102 -1.64 -3.03 -2.17
CA VAL A 102 -1.32 -1.62 -2.43
C VAL A 102 -1.18 -0.86 -1.10
N ASP A 103 -2.11 0.05 -0.77
CA ASP A 103 -2.08 0.87 0.47
C ASP A 103 -2.59 0.12 1.71
N ASP A 104 -3.42 -0.90 1.51
CA ASP A 104 -4.05 -1.63 2.59
C ASP A 104 -3.14 -2.75 3.11
N MET A 105 -2.85 -2.70 4.40
CA MET A 105 -2.00 -3.67 5.08
C MET A 105 -2.70 -4.24 6.30
N ILE A 106 -2.52 -5.53 6.53
CA ILE A 106 -3.00 -6.21 7.73
C ILE A 106 -1.86 -7.02 8.35
N VAL A 107 -1.58 -6.76 9.62
CA VAL A 107 -0.70 -7.60 10.45
C VAL A 107 -1.58 -8.51 11.28
N LYS A 108 -1.24 -9.79 11.34
CA LYS A 108 -2.05 -10.85 11.92
C LYS A 108 -1.25 -11.72 12.87
N ALA A 109 -1.91 -12.26 13.89
CA ALA A 109 -1.34 -13.28 14.77
C ALA A 109 -2.43 -14.08 15.50
N GLU A 110 -2.08 -15.28 15.91
CA GLU A 110 -2.92 -16.13 16.77
C GLU A 110 -2.88 -15.71 18.24
N LYS A 111 -1.78 -15.07 18.69
CA LYS A 111 -1.55 -14.68 20.09
C LYS A 111 -0.96 -13.28 20.20
N MET A 112 -1.23 -12.61 21.32
CA MET A 112 -0.80 -11.22 21.58
C MET A 112 0.72 -11.05 21.52
N ASP A 113 1.50 -11.93 22.14
CA ASP A 113 2.97 -11.80 22.15
C ASP A 113 3.55 -11.85 20.74
N ARG A 114 2.99 -12.75 19.92
CA ARG A 114 3.34 -12.85 18.51
C ARG A 114 2.93 -11.61 17.74
N HIS A 115 1.75 -11.05 18.04
CA HIS A 115 1.25 -9.86 17.36
C HIS A 115 2.15 -8.64 17.59
N ILE A 116 2.59 -8.42 18.82
CA ILE A 116 3.54 -7.35 19.17
C ILE A 116 4.84 -7.52 18.38
N HIS A 117 5.37 -8.74 18.33
CA HIS A 117 6.58 -9.03 17.56
C HIS A 117 6.39 -8.78 16.07
N ASN A 118 5.29 -9.26 15.49
CA ASN A 118 4.97 -9.07 14.07
C ASN A 118 4.80 -7.59 13.71
N LEU A 119 4.16 -6.80 14.58
CA LEU A 119 4.06 -5.35 14.41
C LEU A 119 5.42 -4.66 14.47
N ALA A 120 6.27 -5.05 15.42
CA ALA A 120 7.62 -4.49 15.53
C ALA A 120 8.43 -4.74 14.25
N GLU A 121 8.38 -5.93 13.69
CA GLU A 121 9.05 -6.26 12.42
C GLU A 121 8.49 -5.45 11.24
N ALA A 122 7.17 -5.28 11.17
CA ALA A 122 6.53 -4.47 10.14
C ALA A 122 6.95 -3.00 10.24
N PHE A 123 6.96 -2.43 11.44
CA PHE A 123 7.40 -1.05 11.66
C PHE A 123 8.89 -0.86 11.37
N ASP A 124 9.75 -1.82 11.67
CA ASP A 124 11.17 -1.75 11.33
C ASP A 124 11.40 -1.77 9.82
N ALA A 125 10.64 -2.58 9.08
CA ALA A 125 10.67 -2.58 7.62
C ALA A 125 10.24 -1.22 7.05
N MET A 126 9.16 -0.64 7.58
CA MET A 126 8.68 0.68 7.17
C MET A 126 9.72 1.78 7.47
N ARG A 127 10.33 1.79 8.66
CA ARG A 127 11.36 2.78 9.02
C ARG A 127 12.56 2.72 8.09
N ARG A 128 13.03 1.52 7.75
CA ARG A 128 14.16 1.33 6.81
C ARG A 128 13.88 1.90 5.42
N HIS A 129 12.62 1.99 5.02
CA HIS A 129 12.19 2.51 3.72
C HIS A 129 11.52 3.89 3.80
N ASN A 130 11.62 4.56 4.95
CA ASN A 130 11.02 5.89 5.19
C ASN A 130 9.52 5.96 4.89
N MET A 131 8.80 4.87 5.11
CA MET A 131 7.35 4.81 4.91
C MET A 131 6.61 5.37 6.11
N ARG A 132 5.49 6.04 5.83
CA ARG A 132 4.61 6.64 6.83
C ARG A 132 3.21 6.05 6.77
N LEU A 133 2.63 5.82 7.95
CA LEU A 133 1.24 5.42 8.09
C LEU A 133 0.34 6.63 8.31
N ASN A 134 -0.94 6.46 7.98
CA ASN A 134 -1.99 7.38 8.37
C ASN A 134 -2.64 6.90 9.69
N PRO A 135 -2.33 7.53 10.84
CA PRO A 135 -2.83 7.06 12.12
C PRO A 135 -4.36 7.04 12.22
N GLU A 136 -5.04 7.96 11.53
CA GLU A 136 -6.50 8.07 11.57
C GLU A 136 -7.21 6.89 10.87
N LYS A 137 -6.52 6.24 9.95
CA LYS A 137 -7.02 5.06 9.21
C LYS A 137 -6.47 3.74 9.72
N CYS A 138 -5.59 3.77 10.70
CA CYS A 138 -5.05 2.56 11.31
C CYS A 138 -5.91 2.11 12.50
N SER A 139 -6.09 0.80 12.62
CA SER A 139 -6.75 0.16 13.77
C SER A 139 -5.87 -0.96 14.28
N PHE A 140 -5.42 -0.84 15.51
CA PHE A 140 -4.49 -1.79 16.12
C PHE A 140 -5.19 -2.68 17.14
N ARG A 141 -4.76 -3.95 17.22
CA ARG A 141 -5.22 -4.90 18.21
C ARG A 141 -6.75 -5.05 18.20
N ILE A 142 -7.28 -5.48 17.10
CA ILE A 142 -8.71 -5.74 16.92
C ILE A 142 -8.96 -7.23 16.70
N ASP A 143 -10.13 -7.72 17.13
CA ASP A 143 -10.54 -9.13 16.96
C ASP A 143 -11.17 -9.38 15.59
N GLY A 144 -11.48 -8.32 14.87
CA GLY A 144 -12.02 -8.35 13.52
C GLY A 144 -12.17 -6.96 12.95
N GLY A 145 -12.27 -6.87 11.64
CA GLY A 145 -12.40 -5.60 10.94
C GLY A 145 -12.62 -5.77 9.44
N LYS A 146 -12.88 -4.66 8.79
CA LYS A 146 -13.09 -4.64 7.34
C LYS A 146 -11.76 -4.50 6.61
N PHE A 147 -11.43 -5.49 5.78
CA PHE A 147 -10.24 -5.50 4.94
C PHE A 147 -10.63 -5.82 3.50
N LEU A 148 -10.22 -4.98 2.56
CA LEU A 148 -10.53 -5.09 1.13
C LEU A 148 -12.03 -5.31 0.82
N GLY A 149 -12.91 -4.72 1.62
CA GLY A 149 -14.36 -4.86 1.48
C GLY A 149 -14.98 -6.05 2.21
N TYR A 150 -14.19 -6.97 2.74
CA TYR A 150 -14.62 -8.15 3.49
C TYR A 150 -14.50 -7.94 5.00
N MET A 151 -15.43 -8.51 5.74
CA MET A 151 -15.31 -8.57 7.21
C MET A 151 -14.45 -9.77 7.59
N ILE A 152 -13.34 -9.51 8.26
CA ILE A 152 -12.43 -10.55 8.75
C ILE A 152 -12.58 -10.69 10.25
N SER A 153 -12.67 -11.91 10.74
CA SER A 153 -12.71 -12.22 12.17
C SER A 153 -12.00 -13.53 12.49
N SER A 154 -11.75 -13.79 13.77
CA SER A 154 -11.20 -15.05 14.26
C SER A 154 -12.09 -16.26 13.97
N ARG A 155 -13.36 -16.04 13.69
CA ARG A 155 -14.35 -17.09 13.41
C ARG A 155 -14.51 -17.42 11.92
N GLY A 156 -13.77 -16.74 11.05
CA GLY A 156 -13.84 -16.87 9.60
C GLY A 156 -14.77 -15.88 8.93
#